data_3fd1b50ffd4b1370ec81d5fa7b7fed1b
#
_entry.id   3fd1b50ffd4b1370ec81d5fa7b7fed1b
#
_cell.length_a   1.000
_cell.length_b   1.000
_cell.length_c   1.000
_cell.angle_alpha   90.00
_cell.angle_beta   90.00
_cell.angle_gamma   90.00
#
_symmetry.space_group_name_H-M   'P 1'
#
loop_
_entity.id
_entity.type
_entity.pdbx_description
1 polymer ?
#
loop_
_entity_poly.entity_id
_entity_poly.type
_entity_poly.pdbx_seq_one_letter_code
_entity_poly.pdbx_strand_id
1 'polypeptide(L)'
;MKITTLILCFVSSAILHAQDLSSIYEKVSPAIVAIHTQESNIMTSQNNVSQMVTNSGLGSGFMISNTLVVTAAHVVKVPDTLVVEFTDGETIPAKVITSYDSADIALLELSRQKTNATVLRFGDSDRMKIGQRVFIIGVPLGLGLSLSSGYISAFKKQFLGRNPFTNTEFIQTDAAINQGNSGGPMFNLEGDVIGIVSHIKSLSGGSDGIGYASTSNLAAKLLLNNKMPWFGAELYSLSEKEAKLFNLPQTSGLLVQRIASTSLFDKMGVKEGDTEITVGNKKLILGGDIILAFNDIKYEVTDYTLLKIANFANSLEKKPKFELTVLREGKIVTLKNK
;
A
#
# COMPACT_ATOMS: atom_id res chain seq x y z
N MET A 1 41.91 20.84 67.14
CA MET A 1 41.87 19.77 66.14
C MET A 1 40.63 19.99 65.28
N LYS A 2 40.79 20.55 64.09
CA LYS A 2 39.68 20.77 63.15
C LYS A 2 39.69 19.63 62.10
N ILE A 3 38.65 18.79 62.10
CA ILE A 3 38.46 17.72 61.11
C ILE A 3 37.79 18.32 59.93
N THR A 4 38.51 18.42 58.78
CA THR A 4 37.98 18.87 57.52
C THR A 4 37.44 17.64 56.85
N THR A 5 36.09 17.54 56.76
CA THR A 5 35.39 16.49 56.02
C THR A 5 35.45 16.80 54.54
N LEU A 6 36.18 16.00 53.76
CA LEU A 6 36.27 16.06 52.30
C LEU A 6 35.06 15.36 51.74
N ILE A 7 34.08 16.11 51.19
CA ILE A 7 32.93 15.55 50.45
C ILE A 7 33.41 15.26 49.04
N LEU A 8 33.58 13.97 48.72
CA LEU A 8 33.88 13.49 47.37
C LEU A 8 32.57 13.42 46.59
N CYS A 9 32.27 14.45 45.77
CA CYS A 9 31.16 14.40 44.81
C CYS A 9 31.53 13.44 43.68
N PHE A 10 30.96 12.24 43.69
CA PHE A 10 30.92 11.37 42.51
C PHE A 10 29.95 11.99 41.48
N VAL A 11 30.49 12.73 40.51
CA VAL A 11 29.76 13.09 39.29
C VAL A 11 29.75 11.84 38.42
N SER A 12 28.67 11.04 38.46
CA SER A 12 28.42 10.04 37.47
C SER A 12 28.07 10.78 36.18
N SER A 13 29.04 10.93 35.28
CA SER A 13 28.83 11.35 33.92
C SER A 13 27.97 10.28 33.23
N ALA A 14 26.66 10.46 33.24
CA ALA A 14 25.79 9.75 32.33
C ALA A 14 26.26 10.15 30.90
N ILE A 15 27.00 9.27 30.24
CA ILE A 15 27.35 9.42 28.84
C ILE A 15 26.01 9.33 28.10
N LEU A 16 25.46 10.49 27.78
CA LEU A 16 24.38 10.61 26.80
C LEU A 16 24.97 10.14 25.48
N HIS A 17 24.89 8.84 25.21
CA HIS A 17 25.09 8.34 23.89
C HIS A 17 23.96 8.92 23.05
N ALA A 18 24.25 9.95 22.24
CA ALA A 18 23.40 10.27 21.09
C ALA A 18 23.25 8.94 20.33
N GLN A 19 22.03 8.39 20.29
CA GLN A 19 21.81 7.07 19.68
C GLN A 19 22.24 7.14 18.23
N ASP A 20 23.42 6.58 17.96
CA ASP A 20 23.92 6.35 16.62
C ASP A 20 23.06 5.24 15.98
N LEU A 21 22.50 5.53 14.82
CA LEU A 21 21.64 4.58 14.09
C LEU A 21 22.45 3.59 13.24
N SER A 22 23.79 3.74 13.18
CA SER A 22 24.65 2.94 12.29
C SER A 22 24.52 1.44 12.56
N SER A 23 24.59 1.02 13.81
CA SER A 23 24.51 -0.39 14.19
C SER A 23 23.13 -0.99 13.91
N ILE A 24 22.06 -0.20 14.09
CA ILE A 24 20.71 -0.65 13.78
C ILE A 24 20.53 -0.71 12.25
N TYR A 25 21.05 0.30 11.54
CA TYR A 25 21.03 0.32 10.07
C TYR A 25 21.70 -0.93 9.49
N GLU A 26 22.91 -1.27 9.91
CA GLU A 26 23.62 -2.46 9.42
C GLU A 26 22.82 -3.75 9.66
N LYS A 27 22.14 -3.84 10.79
CA LYS A 27 21.32 -5.00 11.15
C LYS A 27 20.06 -5.14 10.30
N VAL A 28 19.34 -4.03 9.99
CA VAL A 28 18.01 -4.08 9.37
C VAL A 28 18.05 -3.83 7.85
N SER A 29 19.06 -3.12 7.35
CA SER A 29 19.14 -2.74 5.93
C SER A 29 19.16 -3.93 4.95
N PRO A 30 19.74 -5.11 5.26
CA PRO A 30 19.71 -6.24 4.33
C PRO A 30 18.30 -6.81 4.07
N ALA A 31 17.32 -6.46 4.93
CA ALA A 31 15.94 -6.87 4.75
C ALA A 31 15.14 -5.92 3.83
N ILE A 32 15.69 -4.76 3.47
CA ILE A 32 15.02 -3.76 2.63
C ILE A 32 15.21 -4.11 1.18
N VAL A 33 14.17 -3.93 0.39
CA VAL A 33 14.15 -4.26 -1.03
C VAL A 33 13.64 -3.10 -1.86
N ALA A 34 14.10 -3.01 -3.10
CA ALA A 34 13.47 -2.20 -4.14
C ALA A 34 12.38 -3.03 -4.83
N ILE A 35 11.28 -2.37 -5.16
CA ILE A 35 10.15 -2.99 -5.86
C ILE A 35 10.02 -2.29 -7.20
N HIS A 36 10.22 -3.04 -8.27
CA HIS A 36 10.08 -2.59 -9.65
C HIS A 36 8.78 -3.14 -10.22
N THR A 37 7.96 -2.23 -10.76
CA THR A 37 6.73 -2.58 -11.46
C THR A 37 6.78 -2.07 -12.90
N GLN A 38 6.13 -2.79 -13.79
CA GLN A 38 5.79 -2.28 -15.12
C GLN A 38 4.27 -2.35 -15.27
N GLU A 39 3.71 -1.30 -15.81
CA GLU A 39 2.28 -1.15 -16.01
C GLU A 39 2.01 -0.66 -17.44
N SER A 40 1.18 -1.38 -18.16
CA SER A 40 0.70 -0.94 -19.46
C SER A 40 -0.44 0.07 -19.28
N ASN A 41 -0.26 1.26 -19.81
CA ASN A 41 -1.24 2.33 -19.79
C ASN A 41 -1.67 2.68 -21.20
N ILE A 42 -2.95 3.02 -21.36
CA ILE A 42 -3.46 3.58 -22.60
C ILE A 42 -3.29 5.10 -22.53
N MET A 43 -2.57 5.67 -23.48
CA MET A 43 -2.47 7.13 -23.64
C MET A 43 -3.10 7.53 -24.96
N THR A 44 -4.08 8.40 -24.88
CA THR A 44 -4.69 8.99 -26.08
C THR A 44 -3.98 10.27 -26.44
N SER A 45 -3.39 10.32 -27.64
CA SER A 45 -2.73 11.51 -28.19
C SER A 45 -3.75 12.62 -28.53
N GLN A 46 -3.26 13.84 -28.76
CA GLN A 46 -4.10 14.96 -29.20
C GLN A 46 -4.90 14.69 -30.50
N ASN A 47 -4.48 13.70 -31.26
CA ASN A 47 -5.16 13.29 -32.52
C ASN A 47 -6.15 12.13 -32.31
N ASN A 48 -6.59 11.84 -31.06
CA ASN A 48 -7.47 10.73 -30.68
C ASN A 48 -6.94 9.34 -31.07
N VAL A 49 -5.62 9.18 -31.19
CA VAL A 49 -4.99 7.86 -31.36
C VAL A 49 -4.58 7.35 -29.99
N SER A 50 -5.20 6.25 -29.58
CA SER A 50 -4.82 5.54 -28.34
C SER A 50 -3.60 4.67 -28.62
N GLN A 51 -2.57 4.79 -27.78
CA GLN A 51 -1.36 3.98 -27.82
C GLN A 51 -1.13 3.34 -26.45
N MET A 52 -0.67 2.10 -26.45
CA MET A 52 -0.24 1.44 -25.22
C MET A 52 1.18 1.92 -24.87
N VAL A 53 1.36 2.42 -23.66
CA VAL A 53 2.63 2.91 -23.13
C VAL A 53 2.93 2.14 -21.86
N THR A 54 4.15 1.61 -21.76
CA THR A 54 4.61 0.94 -20.53
C THR A 54 5.25 1.96 -19.60
N ASN A 55 4.70 2.11 -18.41
CA ASN A 55 5.27 2.92 -17.35
C ASN A 55 5.99 2.02 -16.34
N SER A 56 7.17 2.44 -15.89
CA SER A 56 7.91 1.80 -14.82
C SER A 56 7.62 2.47 -13.50
N GLY A 57 7.27 1.69 -12.49
CA GLY A 57 7.10 2.13 -11.11
C GLY A 57 8.27 1.66 -10.25
N LEU A 58 8.56 2.43 -9.21
CA LEU A 58 9.58 2.13 -8.22
C LEU A 58 9.05 2.42 -6.82
N GLY A 59 9.25 1.49 -5.90
CA GLY A 59 8.97 1.64 -4.48
C GLY A 59 9.97 0.87 -3.63
N SER A 60 9.72 0.89 -2.35
CA SER A 60 10.45 0.12 -1.34
C SER A 60 9.58 -0.96 -0.74
N GLY A 61 10.20 -1.95 -0.14
CA GLY A 61 9.55 -2.96 0.67
C GLY A 61 10.52 -3.54 1.69
N PHE A 62 10.04 -4.50 2.45
CA PHE A 62 10.88 -5.22 3.39
C PHE A 62 10.40 -6.65 3.62
N MET A 63 11.36 -7.54 3.88
CA MET A 63 11.12 -8.96 4.13
C MET A 63 10.55 -9.18 5.53
N ILE A 64 9.48 -9.98 5.63
CA ILE A 64 8.91 -10.48 6.89
C ILE A 64 9.00 -12.00 7.02
N SER A 65 9.40 -12.67 5.95
CA SER A 65 9.82 -14.07 5.92
C SER A 65 10.73 -14.27 4.70
N ASN A 66 11.26 -15.46 4.49
CA ASN A 66 12.09 -15.76 3.32
C ASN A 66 11.33 -15.74 1.96
N THR A 67 10.02 -15.59 1.97
CA THR A 67 9.16 -15.51 0.77
C THR A 67 8.20 -14.34 0.76
N LEU A 68 8.03 -13.62 1.87
CA LEU A 68 7.02 -12.58 1.99
C LEU A 68 7.65 -11.19 2.15
N VAL A 69 7.16 -10.26 1.35
CA VAL A 69 7.56 -8.85 1.34
C VAL A 69 6.34 -7.97 1.63
N VAL A 70 6.50 -6.98 2.50
CA VAL A 70 5.51 -5.93 2.75
C VAL A 70 5.89 -4.67 1.99
N THR A 71 4.89 -3.99 1.43
CA THR A 71 5.04 -2.71 0.72
C THR A 71 3.77 -1.86 0.83
N ALA A 72 3.74 -0.72 0.15
CA ALA A 72 2.54 0.12 0.01
C ALA A 72 1.64 -0.39 -1.13
N ALA A 73 0.32 -0.24 -0.97
CA ALA A 73 -0.66 -0.71 -1.96
C ALA A 73 -0.53 0.04 -3.30
N HIS A 74 -0.30 1.36 -3.26
CA HIS A 74 -0.17 2.16 -4.46
C HIS A 74 1.07 1.81 -5.31
N VAL A 75 2.11 1.20 -4.73
CA VAL A 75 3.30 0.73 -5.46
C VAL A 75 2.96 -0.46 -6.37
N VAL A 76 1.97 -1.27 -5.98
CA VAL A 76 1.63 -2.55 -6.65
C VAL A 76 0.16 -2.64 -7.03
N LYS A 77 -0.43 -1.53 -7.50
CA LYS A 77 -1.87 -1.41 -7.73
C LYS A 77 -2.37 -2.35 -8.84
N VAL A 78 -1.82 -2.22 -10.05
CA VAL A 78 -2.15 -3.04 -11.22
C VAL A 78 -0.92 -3.35 -12.07
N PRO A 79 0.12 -4.00 -11.51
CA PRO A 79 1.33 -4.30 -12.24
C PRO A 79 1.13 -5.44 -13.24
N ASP A 80 1.68 -5.29 -14.45
CA ASP A 80 1.84 -6.38 -15.42
C ASP A 80 3.03 -7.26 -15.04
N THR A 81 4.11 -6.62 -14.58
CA THR A 81 5.27 -7.30 -14.02
C THR A 81 5.66 -6.70 -12.68
N LEU A 82 6.08 -7.56 -11.76
CA LEU A 82 6.49 -7.20 -10.42
C LEU A 82 7.76 -7.95 -10.05
N VAL A 83 8.84 -7.21 -9.80
CA VAL A 83 10.16 -7.78 -9.45
C VAL A 83 10.67 -7.12 -8.18
N VAL A 84 11.19 -7.92 -7.28
CA VAL A 84 11.83 -7.50 -6.04
C VAL A 84 13.34 -7.60 -6.21
N GLU A 85 14.05 -6.48 -6.01
CA GLU A 85 15.50 -6.39 -6.04
C GLU A 85 16.05 -6.25 -4.63
N PHE A 86 17.03 -7.08 -4.31
CA PHE A 86 17.69 -7.14 -3.01
C PHE A 86 18.98 -6.33 -2.99
N THR A 87 19.47 -6.04 -1.80
CA THR A 87 20.71 -5.26 -1.59
C THR A 87 21.98 -5.93 -2.16
N ASP A 88 21.95 -7.24 -2.36
CA ASP A 88 23.03 -8.01 -3.00
C ASP A 88 22.93 -8.05 -4.54
N GLY A 89 21.95 -7.35 -5.13
CA GLY A 89 21.70 -7.30 -6.57
C GLY A 89 20.87 -8.46 -7.11
N GLU A 90 20.48 -9.44 -6.27
CA GLU A 90 19.59 -10.50 -6.71
C GLU A 90 18.19 -9.96 -6.98
N THR A 91 17.56 -10.43 -8.05
CA THR A 91 16.17 -10.09 -8.38
C THR A 91 15.29 -11.32 -8.37
N ILE A 92 14.11 -11.23 -7.77
CA ILE A 92 13.13 -12.31 -7.70
C ILE A 92 11.76 -11.79 -8.13
N PRO A 93 11.10 -12.41 -9.13
CA PRO A 93 9.71 -12.09 -9.46
C PRO A 93 8.79 -12.32 -8.27
N ALA A 94 7.75 -11.51 -8.16
CA ALA A 94 6.77 -11.61 -7.08
C ALA A 94 5.35 -11.46 -7.61
N LYS A 95 4.39 -11.82 -6.77
CA LYS A 95 2.95 -11.58 -6.99
C LYS A 95 2.32 -10.94 -5.77
N VAL A 96 1.26 -10.17 -5.97
CA VAL A 96 0.49 -9.61 -4.88
C VAL A 96 -0.43 -10.69 -4.29
N ILE A 97 -0.39 -10.90 -2.98
CA ILE A 97 -1.29 -11.81 -2.25
C ILE A 97 -2.54 -11.06 -1.79
N THR A 98 -2.33 -9.92 -1.16
CA THR A 98 -3.39 -9.06 -0.63
C THR A 98 -2.94 -7.62 -0.64
N SER A 99 -3.89 -6.70 -0.82
CA SER A 99 -3.67 -5.26 -0.85
C SER A 99 -4.88 -4.55 -0.27
N TYR A 100 -4.63 -3.49 0.51
CA TYR A 100 -5.64 -2.65 1.15
C TYR A 100 -5.36 -1.19 0.82
N ASP A 101 -6.05 -0.67 -0.19
CA ASP A 101 -5.86 0.71 -0.69
C ASP A 101 -6.13 1.76 0.40
N SER A 102 -7.15 1.54 1.24
CA SER A 102 -7.50 2.49 2.31
C SER A 102 -6.41 2.65 3.37
N ALA A 103 -5.71 1.56 3.68
CA ALA A 103 -4.57 1.55 4.61
C ALA A 103 -3.24 1.72 3.88
N ASP A 104 -3.25 1.70 2.55
CA ASP A 104 -2.07 1.78 1.68
C ASP A 104 -0.98 0.77 2.03
N ILE A 105 -1.37 -0.51 2.16
CA ILE A 105 -0.45 -1.61 2.47
C ILE A 105 -0.73 -2.81 1.58
N ALA A 106 0.32 -3.54 1.21
CA ALA A 106 0.24 -4.75 0.41
C ALA A 106 1.23 -5.82 0.89
N LEU A 107 0.88 -7.09 0.64
CA LEU A 107 1.71 -8.25 0.88
C LEU A 107 2.02 -8.95 -0.44
N LEU A 108 3.29 -9.17 -0.68
CA LEU A 108 3.80 -9.86 -1.86
C LEU A 108 4.35 -11.24 -1.47
N GLU A 109 4.26 -12.17 -2.41
CA GLU A 109 4.93 -13.46 -2.33
C GLU A 109 5.96 -13.58 -3.46
N LEU A 110 7.20 -13.86 -3.09
CA LEU A 110 8.28 -14.13 -4.03
C LEU A 110 8.02 -15.45 -4.75
N SER A 111 8.41 -15.56 -6.02
CA SER A 111 8.29 -16.79 -6.83
C SER A 111 9.16 -17.94 -6.32
N ARG A 112 10.18 -17.63 -5.51
CA ARG A 112 11.06 -18.58 -4.80
C ARG A 112 11.57 -17.95 -3.51
N GLN A 113 12.09 -18.78 -2.61
CA GLN A 113 12.70 -18.30 -1.37
C GLN A 113 13.97 -17.51 -1.64
N LYS A 114 14.17 -16.43 -0.91
CA LYS A 114 15.45 -15.73 -0.79
C LYS A 114 16.36 -16.50 0.18
N THR A 115 17.50 -16.95 -0.31
CA THR A 115 18.50 -17.61 0.53
C THR A 115 19.14 -16.61 1.48
N ASN A 116 19.35 -16.99 2.74
CA ASN A 116 19.94 -16.15 3.78
C ASN A 116 19.22 -14.80 3.97
N ALA A 117 17.88 -14.80 3.85
CA ALA A 117 17.07 -13.61 4.02
C ALA A 117 17.18 -13.04 5.43
N THR A 118 17.52 -11.77 5.54
CA THR A 118 17.26 -11.00 6.76
C THR A 118 15.76 -10.66 6.78
N VAL A 119 15.11 -10.88 7.92
CA VAL A 119 13.68 -10.61 8.09
C VAL A 119 13.44 -9.64 9.21
N LEU A 120 12.46 -8.76 9.04
CA LEU A 120 12.03 -7.80 10.04
C LEU A 120 10.77 -8.29 10.74
N ARG A 121 10.56 -7.79 11.95
CA ARG A 121 9.34 -8.03 12.72
C ARG A 121 8.58 -6.74 12.89
N PHE A 122 7.27 -6.85 12.96
CA PHE A 122 6.42 -5.75 13.39
C PHE A 122 6.59 -5.50 14.88
N GLY A 123 6.86 -4.23 15.21
CA GLY A 123 6.77 -3.72 16.57
C GLY A 123 5.34 -3.30 16.90
N ASP A 124 5.08 -2.95 18.14
CA ASP A 124 3.78 -2.51 18.62
C ASP A 124 3.60 -0.99 18.45
N SER A 125 2.92 -0.59 17.37
CA SER A 125 2.66 0.83 17.08
C SER A 125 1.75 1.53 18.10
N ASP A 126 0.93 0.79 18.87
CA ASP A 126 0.05 1.40 19.89
C ASP A 126 0.84 1.84 21.14
N ARG A 127 2.06 1.32 21.34
CA ARG A 127 2.95 1.75 22.40
C ARG A 127 3.76 3.00 22.06
N MET A 128 3.76 3.42 20.79
CA MET A 128 4.50 4.58 20.34
C MET A 128 3.81 5.88 20.78
N LYS A 129 4.62 6.92 21.02
CA LYS A 129 4.13 8.23 21.50
C LYS A 129 4.68 9.36 20.63
N ILE A 130 3.90 10.46 20.55
CA ILE A 130 4.35 11.70 19.91
C ILE A 130 5.65 12.18 20.58
N GLY A 131 6.60 12.63 19.76
CA GLY A 131 7.93 13.06 20.19
C GLY A 131 8.97 11.94 20.29
N GLN A 132 8.60 10.67 20.08
CA GLN A 132 9.58 9.60 19.97
C GLN A 132 10.30 9.67 18.62
N ARG A 133 11.61 9.41 18.65
CA ARG A 133 12.44 9.37 17.46
C ARG A 133 12.16 8.11 16.65
N VAL A 134 12.10 8.28 15.34
CA VAL A 134 11.89 7.22 14.36
C VAL A 134 12.87 7.39 13.20
N PHE A 135 13.08 6.33 12.43
CA PHE A 135 13.82 6.41 11.19
C PHE A 135 13.17 5.54 10.11
N ILE A 136 13.44 5.89 8.88
CA ILE A 136 12.93 5.24 7.67
C ILE A 136 14.13 4.79 6.84
N ILE A 137 14.05 3.60 6.25
CA ILE A 137 14.98 3.16 5.23
C ILE A 137 14.17 2.82 3.97
N GLY A 138 14.62 3.32 2.83
CA GLY A 138 14.00 3.05 1.54
C GLY A 138 14.99 3.22 0.40
N VAL A 139 14.50 3.13 -0.83
CA VAL A 139 15.30 3.22 -2.07
C VAL A 139 14.85 4.45 -2.87
N PRO A 140 15.12 5.68 -2.39
CA PRO A 140 14.65 6.88 -3.05
C PRO A 140 15.25 6.98 -4.45
N LEU A 141 14.38 7.21 -5.46
CA LEU A 141 14.77 7.39 -6.87
C LEU A 141 15.61 6.23 -7.46
N GLY A 142 15.64 5.06 -6.82
CA GLY A 142 16.47 3.93 -7.27
C GLY A 142 17.99 4.11 -7.06
N LEU A 143 18.39 5.09 -6.24
CA LEU A 143 19.81 5.43 -6.03
C LEU A 143 20.48 4.59 -4.92
N GLY A 144 19.85 3.52 -4.49
CA GLY A 144 20.32 2.69 -3.38
C GLY A 144 19.61 3.02 -2.07
N LEU A 145 19.99 2.31 -1.00
CA LEU A 145 19.38 2.49 0.31
C LEU A 145 19.73 3.86 0.90
N SER A 146 18.73 4.50 1.47
CA SER A 146 18.86 5.77 2.16
C SER A 146 18.11 5.74 3.49
N LEU A 147 18.74 6.29 4.54
CA LEU A 147 18.15 6.47 5.85
C LEU A 147 17.73 7.92 6.04
N SER A 148 16.50 8.14 6.47
CA SER A 148 16.04 9.40 7.03
C SER A 148 15.55 9.22 8.45
N SER A 149 15.74 10.22 9.34
CA SER A 149 15.24 10.15 10.71
C SER A 149 14.50 11.41 11.10
N GLY A 150 13.57 11.27 12.02
CA GLY A 150 12.72 12.33 12.53
C GLY A 150 12.00 11.87 13.78
N TYR A 151 10.82 12.46 14.02
CA TYR A 151 10.01 12.18 15.21
C TYR A 151 8.57 11.85 14.80
N ILE A 152 7.85 11.17 15.67
CA ILE A 152 6.41 11.03 15.56
C ILE A 152 5.77 12.37 15.88
N SER A 153 5.13 12.97 14.90
CA SER A 153 4.47 14.28 15.02
C SER A 153 3.01 14.17 15.45
N ALA A 154 2.30 13.11 15.00
CA ALA A 154 0.90 12.85 15.33
C ALA A 154 0.48 11.42 14.99
N PHE A 155 -0.67 11.00 15.53
CA PHE A 155 -1.40 9.83 15.05
C PHE A 155 -2.68 10.30 14.36
N LYS A 156 -2.95 9.78 13.17
CA LYS A 156 -4.16 10.05 12.39
C LYS A 156 -4.97 8.77 12.31
N LYS A 157 -6.05 8.71 13.08
CA LYS A 157 -7.06 7.67 12.94
C LYS A 157 -8.20 8.28 12.14
N GLN A 158 -8.38 7.83 10.91
CA GLN A 158 -9.53 8.21 10.10
C GLN A 158 -10.50 7.04 10.05
N PHE A 159 -11.69 7.32 10.54
CA PHE A 159 -12.82 6.46 10.33
C PHE A 159 -13.58 7.05 9.13
N LEU A 160 -13.32 6.55 7.92
CA LEU A 160 -14.07 6.91 6.73
C LEU A 160 -15.46 6.27 6.84
N GLY A 161 -16.42 7.03 7.38
CA GLY A 161 -17.75 6.54 7.66
C GLY A 161 -17.82 5.62 8.88
N ARG A 162 -18.95 4.92 9.04
CA ARG A 162 -19.17 3.92 10.08
C ARG A 162 -18.58 2.53 9.71
N ASN A 163 -17.77 2.47 8.65
CA ASN A 163 -17.21 1.22 8.17
C ASN A 163 -15.91 0.87 8.91
N PRO A 164 -15.87 -0.16 9.75
CA PRO A 164 -14.66 -0.56 10.45
C PRO A 164 -13.54 -1.06 9.51
N PHE A 165 -13.84 -1.37 8.23
CA PHE A 165 -12.87 -1.84 7.24
C PHE A 165 -12.19 -0.70 6.46
N THR A 166 -12.70 0.52 6.60
CA THR A 166 -12.04 1.75 6.11
C THR A 166 -11.28 2.45 7.23
N ASN A 167 -11.10 1.80 8.38
CA ASN A 167 -10.27 2.33 9.43
C ASN A 167 -8.85 2.43 8.94
N THR A 168 -8.38 3.65 8.80
CA THR A 168 -6.99 3.94 8.49
C THR A 168 -6.32 4.48 9.73
N GLU A 169 -5.15 3.95 10.02
CA GLU A 169 -4.33 4.40 11.12
C GLU A 169 -2.95 4.75 10.60
N PHE A 170 -2.60 6.03 10.66
CA PHE A 170 -1.32 6.54 10.20
C PHE A 170 -0.54 7.19 11.33
N ILE A 171 0.76 6.96 11.33
CA ILE A 171 1.75 7.74 12.05
C ILE A 171 2.15 8.90 11.15
N GLN A 172 2.04 10.14 11.64
CA GLN A 172 2.63 11.31 11.00
C GLN A 172 4.05 11.51 11.53
N THR A 173 4.99 11.82 10.64
CA THR A 173 6.40 12.09 10.97
C THR A 173 6.95 13.26 10.16
N ASP A 174 7.97 13.92 10.71
CA ASP A 174 8.81 14.90 10.02
C ASP A 174 10.06 14.28 9.37
N ALA A 175 10.29 12.97 9.56
CA ALA A 175 11.32 12.26 8.80
C ALA A 175 11.09 12.44 7.30
N ALA A 176 12.15 12.74 6.55
CA ALA A 176 12.04 13.02 5.12
C ALA A 176 11.55 11.79 4.35
N ILE A 177 10.41 11.93 3.68
CA ILE A 177 9.83 10.92 2.77
C ILE A 177 9.82 11.52 1.36
N ASN A 178 10.42 10.81 0.42
CA ASN A 178 10.46 11.17 -0.99
C ASN A 178 10.03 9.99 -1.86
N GLN A 179 9.82 10.25 -3.15
CA GLN A 179 9.50 9.22 -4.12
C GLN A 179 10.52 8.07 -4.08
N GLY A 180 10.04 6.83 -4.00
CA GLY A 180 10.85 5.63 -3.82
C GLY A 180 10.91 5.11 -2.39
N ASN A 181 10.66 5.93 -1.35
CA ASN A 181 10.54 5.46 0.04
C ASN A 181 9.21 4.78 0.34
N SER A 182 8.18 4.96 -0.52
CA SER A 182 6.87 4.33 -0.38
C SER A 182 6.97 2.81 -0.23
N GLY A 183 6.30 2.26 0.77
CA GLY A 183 6.35 0.84 1.12
C GLY A 183 7.53 0.43 2.01
N GLY A 184 8.53 1.30 2.18
CA GLY A 184 9.64 1.07 3.10
C GLY A 184 9.21 1.09 4.56
N PRO A 185 9.97 0.43 5.48
CA PRO A 185 9.66 0.40 6.89
C PRO A 185 10.02 1.71 7.61
N MET A 186 9.16 2.11 8.53
CA MET A 186 9.47 3.07 9.59
C MET A 186 9.78 2.30 10.88
N PHE A 187 10.90 2.60 11.50
CA PHE A 187 11.43 1.90 12.67
C PHE A 187 11.36 2.74 13.93
N ASN A 188 11.24 2.04 15.08
CA ASN A 188 11.63 2.57 16.37
C ASN A 188 13.16 2.42 16.58
N LEU A 189 13.67 2.88 17.71
CA LEU A 189 15.10 2.81 18.03
C LEU A 189 15.58 1.41 18.45
N GLU A 190 14.70 0.45 18.59
CA GLU A 190 15.01 -0.96 18.80
C GLU A 190 15.17 -1.74 17.47
N GLY A 191 14.84 -1.09 16.35
CA GLY A 191 14.89 -1.70 15.01
C GLY A 191 13.65 -2.52 14.65
N ASP A 192 12.55 -2.34 15.39
CA ASP A 192 11.26 -2.95 15.07
C ASP A 192 10.47 -2.05 14.11
N VAL A 193 9.77 -2.64 13.16
CA VAL A 193 8.94 -1.90 12.21
C VAL A 193 7.66 -1.44 12.89
N ILE A 194 7.48 -0.14 13.04
CA ILE A 194 6.28 0.46 13.65
C ILE A 194 5.32 1.06 12.61
N GLY A 195 5.74 1.15 11.35
CA GLY A 195 4.91 1.64 10.26
C GLY A 195 5.46 1.31 8.88
N ILE A 196 4.61 1.44 7.87
CA ILE A 196 4.90 1.27 6.44
C ILE A 196 4.72 2.63 5.78
N VAL A 197 5.78 3.16 5.16
CA VAL A 197 5.75 4.48 4.50
C VAL A 197 4.70 4.49 3.40
N SER A 198 3.80 5.47 3.45
CA SER A 198 2.68 5.60 2.53
C SER A 198 2.85 6.85 1.65
N HIS A 199 2.47 8.01 2.13
CA HIS A 199 2.41 9.23 1.33
C HIS A 199 2.91 10.45 2.11
N ILE A 200 3.10 11.54 1.38
CA ILE A 200 3.38 12.86 1.95
C ILE A 200 2.21 13.80 1.67
N LYS A 201 2.06 14.81 2.51
CA LYS A 201 1.29 16.00 2.20
C LYS A 201 2.26 17.14 1.94
N SER A 202 2.35 17.55 0.68
CA SER A 202 3.36 18.50 0.24
C SER A 202 2.75 19.57 -0.67
N LEU A 203 3.29 20.78 -0.62
CA LEU A 203 3.04 21.87 -1.55
C LEU A 203 4.16 22.01 -2.59
N SER A 204 5.38 21.56 -2.22
CA SER A 204 6.57 21.62 -3.08
C SER A 204 6.72 20.42 -4.02
N GLY A 205 5.99 19.33 -3.78
CA GLY A 205 6.14 18.04 -4.47
C GLY A 205 7.18 17.11 -3.83
N GLY A 206 7.96 17.59 -2.85
CA GLY A 206 8.91 16.82 -2.05
C GLY A 206 8.51 16.79 -0.57
N SER A 207 9.44 16.41 0.31
CA SER A 207 9.20 16.37 1.75
C SER A 207 9.13 17.76 2.36
N ASP A 208 7.94 18.19 2.79
CA ASP A 208 7.72 19.43 3.55
C ASP A 208 7.56 19.14 5.07
N GLY A 209 8.07 18.01 5.57
CA GLY A 209 7.99 17.63 6.99
C GLY A 209 6.64 17.07 7.41
N ILE A 210 5.78 16.67 6.46
CA ILE A 210 4.49 16.02 6.72
C ILE A 210 4.43 14.71 5.94
N GLY A 211 4.99 13.67 6.54
CA GLY A 211 4.95 12.31 6.02
C GLY A 211 4.00 11.41 6.81
N TYR A 212 3.50 10.36 6.18
CA TYR A 212 2.59 9.39 6.77
C TYR A 212 3.08 7.97 6.54
N ALA A 213 2.94 7.15 7.58
CA ALA A 213 3.17 5.71 7.51
C ALA A 213 1.98 4.97 8.13
N SER A 214 1.49 3.93 7.48
CA SER A 214 0.46 3.04 8.04
C SER A 214 1.02 2.31 9.25
N THR A 215 0.23 2.18 10.33
CA THR A 215 0.68 1.56 11.58
C THR A 215 0.98 0.07 11.41
N SER A 216 2.00 -0.43 12.10
CA SER A 216 2.37 -1.85 12.06
C SER A 216 1.27 -2.77 12.60
N ASN A 217 0.53 -2.35 13.64
CA ASN A 217 -0.56 -3.16 14.20
C ASN A 217 -1.70 -3.34 13.20
N LEU A 218 -2.06 -2.28 12.46
CA LEU A 218 -3.04 -2.38 11.37
C LEU A 218 -2.52 -3.28 10.25
N ALA A 219 -1.25 -3.13 9.85
CA ALA A 219 -0.65 -3.96 8.81
C ALA A 219 -0.62 -5.44 9.21
N ALA A 220 -0.19 -5.79 10.41
CA ALA A 220 -0.20 -7.16 10.90
C ALA A 220 -1.62 -7.75 10.90
N LYS A 221 -2.60 -6.98 11.35
CA LYS A 221 -4.00 -7.40 11.37
C LYS A 221 -4.55 -7.69 9.96
N LEU A 222 -4.29 -6.81 9.00
CA LEU A 222 -4.84 -6.91 7.65
C LEU A 222 -4.05 -7.89 6.77
N LEU A 223 -2.72 -7.83 6.80
CA LEU A 223 -1.87 -8.60 5.89
C LEU A 223 -1.63 -10.04 6.36
N LEU A 224 -1.64 -10.30 7.68
CA LEU A 224 -1.29 -11.60 8.22
C LEU A 224 -2.50 -12.38 8.74
N ASN A 225 -3.47 -11.68 9.36
CA ASN A 225 -4.59 -12.33 10.05
C ASN A 225 -5.92 -12.29 9.27
N ASN A 226 -6.10 -11.32 8.35
CA ASN A 226 -7.34 -11.13 7.58
C ASN A 226 -7.00 -10.93 6.09
N LYS A 227 -6.43 -11.94 5.45
CA LYS A 227 -6.02 -11.84 4.05
C LYS A 227 -7.22 -11.80 3.12
N MET A 228 -7.57 -10.61 2.65
CA MET A 228 -8.52 -10.45 1.55
C MET A 228 -7.84 -10.83 0.23
N PRO A 229 -8.47 -11.62 -0.64
CA PRO A 229 -7.92 -11.87 -1.97
C PRO A 229 -7.66 -10.57 -2.72
N TRP A 230 -6.51 -10.49 -3.38
CA TRP A 230 -6.22 -9.34 -4.25
C TRP A 230 -7.03 -9.44 -5.55
N PHE A 231 -7.91 -8.48 -5.77
CA PHE A 231 -8.71 -8.40 -6.98
C PHE A 231 -7.92 -7.90 -8.19
N GLY A 232 -6.91 -7.06 -7.96
CA GLY A 232 -5.98 -6.57 -8.96
C GLY A 232 -6.65 -5.74 -10.04
N ALA A 233 -7.49 -4.79 -9.65
CA ALA A 233 -8.19 -3.93 -10.59
C ALA A 233 -8.15 -2.46 -10.15
N GLU A 234 -8.08 -1.57 -11.11
CA GLU A 234 -8.37 -0.16 -10.93
C GLU A 234 -9.83 0.10 -11.27
N LEU A 235 -10.58 0.52 -10.26
CA LEU A 235 -12.02 0.70 -10.34
C LEU A 235 -12.38 2.18 -10.13
N TYR A 236 -13.31 2.67 -10.95
CA TYR A 236 -13.91 3.98 -10.79
C TYR A 236 -15.36 3.87 -10.37
N SER A 237 -15.72 4.45 -9.23
CA SER A 237 -17.10 4.47 -8.75
C SER A 237 -17.91 5.51 -9.51
N LEU A 238 -18.88 5.04 -10.28
CA LEU A 238 -19.79 5.90 -11.04
C LEU A 238 -20.80 6.55 -10.12
N SER A 239 -20.90 7.88 -10.17
CA SER A 239 -21.96 8.64 -9.50
C SER A 239 -23.31 8.38 -10.16
N GLU A 240 -24.42 8.76 -9.52
CA GLU A 240 -25.78 8.63 -10.07
C GLU A 240 -25.93 9.33 -11.44
N LYS A 241 -25.27 10.50 -11.60
CA LYS A 241 -25.28 11.21 -12.91
C LYS A 241 -24.55 10.41 -13.99
N GLU A 242 -23.39 9.86 -13.67
CA GLU A 242 -22.59 9.05 -14.57
C GLU A 242 -23.30 7.72 -14.89
N ALA A 243 -23.91 7.07 -13.91
CA ALA A 243 -24.69 5.86 -14.09
C ALA A 243 -25.84 6.06 -15.11
N LYS A 244 -26.53 7.22 -15.07
CA LYS A 244 -27.54 7.59 -16.06
C LYS A 244 -26.95 7.77 -17.47
N LEU A 245 -25.75 8.34 -17.60
CA LEU A 245 -25.07 8.48 -18.89
C LEU A 245 -24.72 7.13 -19.53
N PHE A 246 -24.37 6.14 -18.69
CA PHE A 246 -24.06 4.78 -19.14
C PHE A 246 -25.30 3.87 -19.22
N ASN A 247 -26.53 4.40 -19.04
CA ASN A 247 -27.78 3.64 -19.01
C ASN A 247 -27.72 2.42 -18.06
N LEU A 248 -27.12 2.59 -16.87
CA LEU A 248 -27.08 1.54 -15.89
C LEU A 248 -28.50 1.20 -15.38
N PRO A 249 -28.76 -0.08 -15.08
CA PRO A 249 -30.05 -0.50 -14.50
C PRO A 249 -30.18 -0.15 -12.99
N GLN A 250 -29.23 0.60 -12.46
CA GLN A 250 -29.14 1.04 -11.06
C GLN A 250 -28.44 2.38 -10.94
N THR A 251 -28.42 2.95 -9.72
CA THR A 251 -27.96 4.33 -9.48
C THR A 251 -26.44 4.48 -9.45
N SER A 252 -25.68 3.39 -9.43
CA SER A 252 -24.21 3.41 -9.42
C SER A 252 -23.62 2.08 -9.91
N GLY A 253 -22.31 2.06 -10.17
CA GLY A 253 -21.55 0.88 -10.58
C GLY A 253 -20.06 1.15 -10.43
N LEU A 254 -19.24 0.11 -10.52
CA LEU A 254 -17.79 0.21 -10.55
C LEU A 254 -17.30 -0.03 -11.98
N LEU A 255 -16.89 1.03 -12.66
CA LEU A 255 -16.25 0.94 -13.96
C LEU A 255 -14.84 0.36 -13.80
N VAL A 256 -14.59 -0.74 -14.49
CA VAL A 256 -13.27 -1.39 -14.51
C VAL A 256 -12.41 -0.63 -15.52
N GLN A 257 -11.38 0.02 -15.05
CA GLN A 257 -10.47 0.77 -15.89
C GLN A 257 -9.29 -0.10 -16.33
N ARG A 258 -8.64 -0.79 -15.37
CA ARG A 258 -7.45 -1.62 -15.60
C ARG A 258 -7.52 -2.88 -14.75
N ILE A 259 -6.87 -3.94 -15.23
CA ILE A 259 -6.77 -5.23 -14.54
C ILE A 259 -5.33 -5.70 -14.60
N ALA A 260 -4.75 -6.01 -13.44
CA ALA A 260 -3.44 -6.61 -13.38
C ALA A 260 -3.47 -8.06 -13.89
N SER A 261 -2.50 -8.44 -14.69
CA SER A 261 -2.30 -9.80 -15.16
C SER A 261 -2.25 -10.78 -13.99
N THR A 262 -2.83 -11.96 -14.14
CA THR A 262 -2.88 -13.02 -13.11
C THR A 262 -3.68 -12.70 -11.84
N SER A 263 -4.30 -11.54 -11.76
CA SER A 263 -5.18 -11.14 -10.66
C SER A 263 -6.43 -12.03 -10.56
N LEU A 264 -7.21 -11.83 -9.51
CA LEU A 264 -8.46 -12.58 -9.38
C LEU A 264 -9.48 -12.18 -10.45
N PHE A 265 -9.60 -10.89 -10.77
CA PHE A 265 -10.52 -10.42 -11.80
C PHE A 265 -10.09 -10.84 -13.20
N ASP A 266 -8.79 -10.87 -13.51
CA ASP A 266 -8.26 -11.42 -14.75
C ASP A 266 -8.67 -12.89 -14.93
N LYS A 267 -8.45 -13.73 -13.91
CA LYS A 267 -8.86 -15.15 -13.91
C LYS A 267 -10.36 -15.38 -14.05
N MET A 268 -11.17 -14.42 -13.59
CA MET A 268 -12.63 -14.46 -13.77
C MET A 268 -13.07 -14.00 -15.15
N GLY A 269 -12.18 -13.44 -15.96
CA GLY A 269 -12.47 -12.91 -17.28
C GLY A 269 -13.22 -11.58 -17.26
N VAL A 270 -12.98 -10.76 -16.21
CA VAL A 270 -13.40 -9.35 -16.18
C VAL A 270 -12.63 -8.60 -17.27
N LYS A 271 -13.30 -7.71 -18.00
CA LYS A 271 -12.68 -6.92 -19.06
C LYS A 271 -12.29 -5.54 -18.55
N GLU A 272 -11.07 -5.13 -18.83
CA GLU A 272 -10.60 -3.75 -18.64
C GLU A 272 -11.02 -2.83 -19.78
N GLY A 273 -10.89 -1.52 -19.56
CA GLY A 273 -11.12 -0.50 -20.56
C GLY A 273 -10.00 -0.42 -21.59
N ASP A 274 -10.32 0.13 -22.75
CA ASP A 274 -9.42 0.26 -23.90
C ASP A 274 -9.35 1.70 -24.46
N THR A 275 -10.18 2.59 -23.96
CA THR A 275 -10.31 3.95 -24.51
C THR A 275 -10.19 5.00 -23.40
N GLU A 276 -9.06 5.75 -23.37
CA GLU A 276 -8.91 6.87 -22.45
C GLU A 276 -9.72 8.09 -22.92
N ILE A 277 -10.52 8.64 -22.03
CA ILE A 277 -11.23 9.90 -22.23
C ILE A 277 -10.93 10.86 -21.07
N THR A 278 -11.13 12.15 -21.34
CA THR A 278 -11.05 13.18 -20.28
C THR A 278 -12.43 13.78 -20.05
N VAL A 279 -12.93 13.67 -18.82
CA VAL A 279 -14.22 14.25 -18.41
C VAL A 279 -13.94 15.31 -17.34
N GLY A 280 -14.00 16.58 -17.71
CA GLY A 280 -13.54 17.68 -16.86
C GLY A 280 -12.04 17.58 -16.57
N ASN A 281 -11.67 17.42 -15.31
CA ASN A 281 -10.26 17.26 -14.89
C ASN A 281 -9.90 15.79 -14.63
N LYS A 282 -10.76 14.83 -14.98
CA LYS A 282 -10.55 13.39 -14.72
C LYS A 282 -10.29 12.64 -16.00
N LYS A 283 -9.26 11.81 -15.99
CA LYS A 283 -9.03 10.80 -17.02
C LYS A 283 -9.74 9.52 -16.62
N LEU A 284 -10.50 8.94 -17.52
CA LEU A 284 -11.21 7.67 -17.35
C LEU A 284 -10.87 6.75 -18.53
N ILE A 285 -10.76 5.47 -18.25
CA ILE A 285 -10.61 4.44 -19.29
C ILE A 285 -11.95 3.73 -19.44
N LEU A 286 -12.56 3.87 -20.58
CA LEU A 286 -13.86 3.28 -20.95
C LEU A 286 -13.67 1.99 -21.74
N GLY A 287 -14.78 1.26 -21.99
CA GLY A 287 -14.81 -0.01 -22.74
C GLY A 287 -14.76 -1.23 -21.82
N GLY A 288 -14.34 -1.06 -20.57
CA GLY A 288 -14.33 -2.13 -19.57
C GLY A 288 -15.71 -2.47 -19.03
N ASP A 289 -15.78 -3.58 -18.31
CA ASP A 289 -16.97 -3.98 -17.57
C ASP A 289 -17.38 -2.94 -16.52
N ILE A 290 -18.69 -2.85 -16.25
CA ILE A 290 -19.18 -2.10 -15.11
C ILE A 290 -19.75 -3.11 -14.11
N ILE A 291 -19.09 -3.25 -12.93
CA ILE A 291 -19.54 -4.16 -11.89
C ILE A 291 -20.80 -3.57 -11.24
N LEU A 292 -21.89 -4.34 -11.28
CA LEU A 292 -23.19 -4.00 -10.72
C LEU A 292 -23.42 -4.65 -9.36
N ALA A 293 -22.90 -5.88 -9.15
CA ALA A 293 -23.08 -6.59 -7.90
C ALA A 293 -21.94 -7.59 -7.61
N PHE A 294 -21.75 -7.88 -6.33
CA PHE A 294 -20.94 -8.97 -5.78
C PHE A 294 -21.90 -9.98 -5.13
N ASN A 295 -22.06 -11.15 -5.70
CA ASN A 295 -23.18 -12.05 -5.37
C ASN A 295 -24.52 -11.27 -5.40
N ASP A 296 -25.31 -11.37 -4.33
CA ASP A 296 -26.59 -10.65 -4.19
C ASP A 296 -26.44 -9.20 -3.71
N ILE A 297 -25.21 -8.72 -3.50
CA ILE A 297 -24.94 -7.37 -2.99
C ILE A 297 -24.80 -6.42 -4.16
N LYS A 298 -25.87 -5.70 -4.51
CA LYS A 298 -25.84 -4.62 -5.51
C LYS A 298 -24.89 -3.51 -5.03
N TYR A 299 -24.07 -3.01 -5.95
CA TYR A 299 -23.18 -1.89 -5.65
C TYR A 299 -23.97 -0.58 -5.59
N GLU A 300 -23.88 0.08 -4.45
CA GLU A 300 -24.43 1.43 -4.21
C GLU A 300 -23.41 2.22 -3.38
N VAL A 301 -23.32 3.53 -3.61
CA VAL A 301 -22.41 4.41 -2.86
C VAL A 301 -23.07 4.79 -1.52
N THR A 302 -23.27 3.79 -0.66
CA THR A 302 -23.77 3.94 0.70
C THR A 302 -22.86 3.24 1.69
N ASP A 303 -22.73 3.80 2.91
CA ASP A 303 -21.92 3.17 3.97
C ASP A 303 -22.36 1.73 4.24
N TYR A 304 -23.64 1.45 4.15
CA TYR A 304 -24.21 0.12 4.38
C TYR A 304 -23.76 -0.88 3.31
N THR A 305 -23.82 -0.51 2.03
CA THR A 305 -23.40 -1.38 0.93
C THR A 305 -21.89 -1.58 0.94
N LEU A 306 -21.11 -0.54 1.17
CA LEU A 306 -19.66 -0.63 1.29
C LEU A 306 -19.24 -1.55 2.44
N LEU A 307 -19.94 -1.49 3.58
CA LEU A 307 -19.72 -2.42 4.69
C LEU A 307 -20.05 -3.87 4.31
N LYS A 308 -21.14 -4.12 3.59
CA LYS A 308 -21.49 -5.47 3.12
C LYS A 308 -20.43 -6.02 2.17
N ILE A 309 -19.98 -5.21 1.21
CA ILE A 309 -18.92 -5.61 0.25
C ILE A 309 -17.61 -5.90 0.99
N ALA A 310 -17.23 -5.08 1.96
CA ALA A 310 -16.04 -5.32 2.75
C ALA A 310 -16.13 -6.61 3.58
N ASN A 311 -17.28 -6.86 4.24
CA ASN A 311 -17.53 -8.12 4.97
C ASN A 311 -17.51 -9.33 4.04
N PHE A 312 -18.08 -9.19 2.85
CA PHE A 312 -18.04 -10.21 1.82
C PHE A 312 -16.59 -10.49 1.38
N ALA A 313 -15.81 -9.46 1.03
CA ALA A 313 -14.41 -9.60 0.63
C ALA A 313 -13.56 -10.31 1.71
N ASN A 314 -13.74 -9.96 2.98
CA ASN A 314 -13.07 -10.64 4.10
C ASN A 314 -13.52 -12.12 4.28
N SER A 315 -14.73 -12.46 3.86
CA SER A 315 -15.21 -13.83 3.92
C SER A 315 -14.60 -14.75 2.86
N LEU A 316 -14.04 -14.16 1.79
CA LEU A 316 -13.49 -14.91 0.66
C LEU A 316 -12.24 -15.73 1.01
N GLU A 317 -11.52 -15.41 2.07
CA GLU A 317 -10.44 -16.27 2.58
C GLU A 317 -10.96 -17.68 2.92
N LYS A 318 -12.17 -17.76 3.50
CA LYS A 318 -12.81 -19.02 3.92
C LYS A 318 -13.76 -19.60 2.87
N LYS A 319 -14.33 -18.75 2.03
CA LYS A 319 -15.30 -19.11 0.99
C LYS A 319 -14.93 -18.42 -0.33
N PRO A 320 -13.94 -18.93 -1.07
CA PRO A 320 -13.40 -18.23 -2.22
C PRO A 320 -14.34 -18.16 -3.44
N LYS A 321 -15.45 -18.90 -3.44
CA LYS A 321 -16.39 -18.91 -4.57
C LYS A 321 -17.36 -17.74 -4.47
N PHE A 322 -17.42 -16.95 -5.54
CA PHE A 322 -18.37 -15.85 -5.66
C PHE A 322 -18.67 -15.54 -7.12
N GLU A 323 -19.67 -14.70 -7.33
CA GLU A 323 -20.13 -14.24 -8.63
C GLU A 323 -20.06 -12.72 -8.72
N LEU A 324 -19.73 -12.22 -9.91
CA LEU A 324 -19.85 -10.82 -10.27
C LEU A 324 -20.96 -10.66 -11.28
N THR A 325 -21.88 -9.73 -11.05
CA THR A 325 -22.79 -9.27 -12.08
C THR A 325 -22.19 -8.02 -12.70
N VAL A 326 -21.93 -8.06 -14.00
CA VAL A 326 -21.33 -6.94 -14.74
C VAL A 326 -22.22 -6.50 -15.90
N LEU A 327 -22.16 -5.23 -16.26
CA LEU A 327 -22.67 -4.73 -17.54
C LEU A 327 -21.50 -4.70 -18.52
N ARG A 328 -21.60 -5.49 -19.59
CA ARG A 328 -20.62 -5.63 -20.66
C ARG A 328 -21.29 -5.36 -22.00
N GLU A 329 -20.86 -4.34 -22.72
CA GLU A 329 -21.40 -4.00 -24.05
C GLU A 329 -22.95 -3.93 -24.05
N GLY A 330 -23.53 -3.31 -23.01
CA GLY A 330 -24.98 -3.17 -22.85
C GLY A 330 -25.73 -4.42 -22.39
N LYS A 331 -25.05 -5.53 -22.12
CA LYS A 331 -25.64 -6.79 -21.64
C LYS A 331 -25.22 -7.10 -20.20
N ILE A 332 -26.15 -7.64 -19.42
CA ILE A 332 -25.85 -8.14 -18.08
C ILE A 332 -25.22 -9.52 -18.19
N VAL A 333 -24.03 -9.69 -17.64
CA VAL A 333 -23.26 -10.94 -17.64
C VAL A 333 -22.92 -11.33 -16.20
N THR A 334 -23.01 -12.62 -15.88
CA THR A 334 -22.53 -13.16 -14.60
C THR A 334 -21.21 -13.89 -14.79
N LEU A 335 -20.20 -13.43 -14.09
CA LEU A 335 -18.87 -14.04 -14.05
C LEU A 335 -18.70 -14.80 -12.73
N LYS A 336 -18.11 -15.99 -12.77
CA LYS A 336 -17.94 -16.85 -11.58
C LYS A 336 -16.48 -17.11 -11.32
N ASN A 337 -16.09 -16.99 -10.06
CA ASN A 337 -14.81 -17.52 -9.61
C ASN A 337 -14.93 -19.05 -9.49
N LYS A 338 -14.07 -19.77 -10.21
CA LYS A 338 -14.07 -21.25 -10.29
C LYS A 338 -13.38 -21.91 -9.10
#